data_c3af9eefb2a5dcec54adf0633ae3f8f4
#
_entry.id   c3af9eefb2a5dcec54adf0633ae3f8f4
#
_cell.length_a   1.000
_cell.length_b   1.000
_cell.length_c   1.000
_cell.angle_alpha   90.00
_cell.angle_beta   90.00
_cell.angle_gamma   90.00
#
_symmetry.space_group_name_H-M   'P 1'
#
loop_
_entity.id
_entity.type
_entity.pdbx_description
1 polymer ?
#
loop_
_entity_poly.entity_id
_entity_poly.type
_entity_poly.pdbx_seq_one_letter_code
_entity_poly.pdbx_strand_id
1 'polypeptide(L)'
;MRVMVKFSIPLNHGNELVKSGKISRNFQTLMEDFKPEAAYFFPENGQRSGFMIINVADSPDLVKVAESFWFGLHADISTTPVLNGEDLAKGIGGIDDIVKRYT
;
A
#
# COMPACT_ATOMS: atom_id res chain seq x y z
N MET A 1 6.05 -7.18 8.57
CA MET A 1 4.91 -6.30 8.90
C MET A 1 4.10 -6.02 7.65
N ARG A 2 2.81 -6.23 7.71
CA ARG A 2 1.92 -5.91 6.61
C ARG A 2 1.66 -4.41 6.56
N VAL A 3 1.75 -3.84 5.37
CA VAL A 3 1.47 -2.43 5.14
C VAL A 3 0.48 -2.30 3.98
N MET A 4 -0.57 -1.55 4.21
CA MET A 4 -1.46 -1.16 3.12
C MET A 4 -0.91 0.10 2.47
N VAL A 5 -0.63 0.01 1.19
CA VAL A 5 -0.25 1.16 0.36
C VAL A 5 -1.47 1.55 -0.45
N LYS A 6 -2.13 2.61 -0.05
CA LYS A 6 -3.24 3.18 -0.80
C LYS A 6 -2.67 4.24 -1.73
N PHE A 7 -3.08 4.22 -2.99
CA PHE A 7 -2.55 5.14 -3.99
C PHE A 7 -3.66 5.77 -4.82
N SER A 8 -3.37 6.97 -5.32
CA SER A 8 -4.22 7.70 -6.23
C SER A 8 -3.34 8.42 -7.26
N ILE A 9 -3.66 8.24 -8.54
CA ILE A 9 -2.86 8.81 -9.63
C ILE A 9 -3.58 10.06 -10.14
N PRO A 10 -2.96 11.25 -10.04
CA PRO A 10 -3.55 12.46 -10.61
C PRO A 10 -3.94 12.23 -12.07
N LEU A 11 -5.12 12.71 -12.45
CA LEU A 11 -5.74 12.36 -13.73
C LEU A 11 -4.85 12.65 -14.93
N ASN A 12 -4.21 13.82 -14.96
CA ASN A 12 -3.32 14.20 -16.06
C ASN A 12 -2.11 13.26 -16.19
N HIS A 13 -1.47 12.92 -15.08
CA HIS A 13 -0.33 11.98 -15.07
C HIS A 13 -0.77 10.58 -15.46
N GLY A 14 -1.92 10.13 -14.95
CA GLY A 14 -2.48 8.84 -15.30
C GLY A 14 -2.80 8.73 -16.78
N ASN A 15 -3.37 9.77 -17.36
CA ASN A 15 -3.65 9.80 -18.81
C ASN A 15 -2.38 9.66 -19.64
N GLU A 16 -1.31 10.36 -19.26
CA GLU A 16 -0.03 10.24 -19.95
C GLU A 16 0.59 8.84 -19.81
N LEU A 17 0.49 8.24 -18.64
CA LEU A 17 0.98 6.87 -18.42
C LEU A 17 0.21 5.86 -19.27
N VAL A 18 -1.11 6.03 -19.41
CA VAL A 18 -1.94 5.18 -20.27
C VAL A 18 -1.56 5.35 -21.74
N LYS A 19 -1.47 6.60 -22.22
CA LYS A 19 -1.15 6.90 -23.61
C LYS A 19 0.22 6.34 -24.02
N SER A 20 1.20 6.42 -23.14
CA SER A 20 2.55 5.91 -23.39
C SER A 20 2.69 4.40 -23.24
N GLY A 21 1.66 3.73 -22.72
CA GLY A 21 1.71 2.30 -22.42
C GLY A 21 2.51 1.96 -21.17
N LYS A 22 3.01 2.95 -20.46
CA LYS A 22 3.87 2.72 -19.27
C LYS A 22 3.10 2.24 -18.05
N ILE A 23 1.80 2.55 -17.97
CA ILE A 23 1.02 2.21 -16.78
C ILE A 23 0.98 0.70 -16.53
N SER A 24 0.68 -0.08 -17.56
CA SER A 24 0.61 -1.55 -17.45
C SER A 24 1.95 -2.16 -17.10
N ARG A 25 3.02 -1.68 -17.76
CA ARG A 25 4.38 -2.15 -17.49
C ARG A 25 4.81 -1.82 -16.06
N ASN A 26 4.51 -0.62 -15.58
CA ASN A 26 4.93 -0.19 -14.25
C ASN A 26 4.13 -0.91 -13.15
N PHE A 27 2.83 -1.16 -13.36
CA PHE A 27 2.06 -2.01 -12.45
C PHE A 27 2.64 -3.43 -12.40
N GLN A 28 2.98 -4.00 -13.55
CA GLN A 28 3.59 -5.32 -13.59
C GLN A 28 4.90 -5.36 -12.80
N THR A 29 5.74 -4.35 -12.96
CA THR A 29 7.00 -4.23 -12.23
C THR A 29 6.77 -4.14 -10.72
N LEU A 30 5.79 -3.34 -10.28
CA LEU A 30 5.41 -3.24 -8.87
C LEU A 30 4.97 -4.60 -8.31
N MET A 31 4.14 -5.32 -9.07
CA MET A 31 3.67 -6.65 -8.66
C MET A 31 4.81 -7.66 -8.56
N GLU A 32 5.76 -7.62 -9.48
CA GLU A 32 6.94 -8.49 -9.47
C GLU A 32 7.88 -8.16 -8.30
N ASP A 33 8.13 -6.88 -8.05
CA ASP A 33 9.07 -6.44 -7.03
C ASP A 33 8.55 -6.66 -5.61
N PHE A 34 7.29 -6.38 -5.38
CA PHE A 34 6.73 -6.40 -4.02
C PHE A 34 5.85 -7.61 -3.71
N LYS A 35 5.41 -8.33 -4.72
CA LYS A 35 4.58 -9.55 -4.57
C LYS A 35 3.46 -9.35 -3.53
N PRO A 36 2.58 -8.36 -3.74
CA PRO A 36 1.55 -8.05 -2.75
C PRO A 36 0.64 -9.24 -2.49
N GLU A 37 0.24 -9.46 -1.25
CA GLU A 37 -0.72 -10.51 -0.91
C GLU A 37 -2.15 -10.17 -1.36
N ALA A 38 -2.44 -8.90 -1.58
CA ALA A 38 -3.69 -8.41 -2.15
C ALA A 38 -3.46 -7.12 -2.91
N ALA A 39 -4.17 -6.92 -4.00
CA ALA A 39 -4.15 -5.70 -4.78
C ALA A 39 -5.53 -5.49 -5.38
N TYR A 40 -6.09 -4.28 -5.20
CA TYR A 40 -7.38 -3.91 -5.74
C TYR A 40 -7.30 -2.52 -6.35
N PHE A 41 -8.01 -2.34 -7.46
CA PHE A 41 -7.99 -1.11 -8.24
C PHE A 41 -9.42 -0.60 -8.41
N PHE A 42 -9.60 0.71 -8.25
CA PHE A 42 -10.92 1.33 -8.34
C PHE A 42 -10.80 2.82 -8.65
N PRO A 43 -11.81 3.42 -9.30
CA PRO A 43 -11.87 4.87 -9.40
C PRO A 43 -12.30 5.46 -8.05
N GLU A 44 -11.63 6.49 -7.62
CA GLU A 44 -11.97 7.23 -6.40
C GLU A 44 -11.70 8.71 -6.62
N ASN A 45 -12.68 9.56 -6.31
CA ASN A 45 -12.57 11.00 -6.52
C ASN A 45 -12.17 11.40 -7.95
N GLY A 46 -12.66 10.64 -8.93
CA GLY A 46 -12.37 10.91 -10.33
C GLY A 46 -10.97 10.51 -10.79
N GLN A 47 -10.24 9.74 -9.99
CA GLN A 47 -8.87 9.35 -10.29
C GLN A 47 -8.69 7.83 -10.23
N ARG A 48 -7.71 7.34 -11.00
CA ARG A 48 -7.28 5.94 -10.93
C ARG A 48 -6.64 5.70 -9.57
N SER A 49 -7.20 4.77 -8.82
CA SER A 49 -6.80 4.53 -7.43
C SER A 49 -6.72 3.04 -7.15
N GLY A 50 -6.29 2.71 -5.96
CA GLY A 50 -6.25 1.33 -5.51
C GLY A 50 -5.50 1.19 -4.21
N PHE A 51 -5.34 -0.05 -3.77
CA PHE A 51 -4.44 -0.36 -2.68
C PHE A 51 -3.77 -1.71 -2.90
N MET A 52 -2.61 -1.86 -2.28
CA MET A 52 -1.88 -3.12 -2.22
C MET A 52 -1.52 -3.41 -0.78
N ILE A 53 -1.55 -4.67 -0.41
CA ILE A 53 -1.05 -5.14 0.89
C ILE A 53 0.32 -5.75 0.65
N ILE A 54 1.34 -5.11 1.21
CA ILE A 54 2.75 -5.47 0.97
C ILE A 54 3.40 -5.84 2.30
N ASN A 55 4.18 -6.91 2.30
CA ASN A 55 4.98 -7.27 3.47
C ASN A 55 6.29 -6.49 3.44
N VAL A 56 6.54 -5.72 4.50
CA VAL A 56 7.74 -4.91 4.66
C VAL A 56 8.56 -5.50 5.81
N ALA A 57 9.78 -5.95 5.51
CA ALA A 57 10.65 -6.57 6.52
C ALA A 57 11.21 -5.54 7.49
N ASP A 58 11.74 -4.43 6.96
CA ASP A 58 12.37 -3.36 7.74
C ASP A 58 11.86 -1.99 7.31
N SER A 59 11.91 -1.03 8.22
CA SER A 59 11.44 0.33 7.93
C SER A 59 12.14 0.99 6.72
N PRO A 60 13.43 0.78 6.44
CA PRO A 60 14.04 1.30 5.22
C PRO A 60 13.39 0.82 3.92
N ASP A 61 12.76 -0.34 3.94
CA ASP A 61 12.06 -0.86 2.75
C ASP A 61 10.85 0.00 2.37
N LEU A 62 10.31 0.77 3.30
CA LEU A 62 9.24 1.73 3.01
C LEU A 62 9.67 2.79 1.99
N VAL A 63 10.95 3.16 2.00
CA VAL A 63 11.49 4.12 1.03
C VAL A 63 11.40 3.53 -0.38
N LYS A 64 11.80 2.27 -0.55
CA LYS A 64 11.70 1.58 -1.84
C LYS A 64 10.26 1.50 -2.33
N VAL A 65 9.35 1.17 -1.42
CA VAL A 65 7.93 1.10 -1.75
C VAL A 65 7.42 2.46 -2.21
N ALA A 66 7.65 3.50 -1.41
CA ALA A 66 7.17 4.85 -1.71
C ALA A 66 7.73 5.37 -3.03
N GLU A 67 9.03 5.28 -3.23
CA GLU A 67 9.68 5.76 -4.45
C GLU A 67 9.21 5.02 -5.69
N SER A 68 8.96 3.73 -5.57
CA SER A 68 8.45 2.92 -6.68
C SER A 68 7.06 3.37 -7.13
N PHE A 69 6.18 3.69 -6.20
CA PHE A 69 4.85 4.23 -6.51
C PHE A 69 4.94 5.66 -7.07
N TRP A 70 5.80 6.48 -6.49
CA TRP A 70 5.96 7.87 -6.94
C TRP A 70 6.51 7.92 -8.36
N PHE A 71 7.61 7.23 -8.63
CA PHE A 71 8.20 7.21 -9.98
C PHE A 71 7.42 6.35 -10.97
N GLY A 72 6.94 5.20 -10.54
CA GLY A 72 6.26 4.26 -11.42
C GLY A 72 4.86 4.71 -11.83
N LEU A 73 4.13 5.37 -10.94
CA LEU A 73 2.74 5.73 -11.15
C LEU A 73 2.48 7.24 -11.03
N HIS A 74 3.45 8.03 -10.62
CA HIS A 74 3.26 9.44 -10.25
C HIS A 74 2.12 9.59 -9.25
N ALA A 75 1.98 8.63 -8.33
CA ALA A 75 0.84 8.54 -7.44
C ALA A 75 1.08 9.30 -6.15
N ASP A 76 -0.01 9.81 -5.59
CA ASP A 76 -0.07 10.12 -4.17
C ASP A 76 -0.28 8.83 -3.41
N ILE A 77 0.41 8.64 -2.29
CA ILE A 77 0.29 7.43 -1.50
C ILE A 77 0.07 7.72 -0.02
N SER A 78 -0.60 6.77 0.64
CA SER A 78 -0.59 6.67 2.09
C SER A 78 -0.22 5.25 2.48
N THR A 79 0.54 5.11 3.57
CA THR A 79 0.98 3.82 4.07
C THR A 79 0.43 3.62 5.48
N THR A 80 -0.18 2.48 5.72
CA THR A 80 -0.81 2.17 6.99
C THR A 80 -0.46 0.75 7.39
N PRO A 81 0.16 0.54 8.56
CA PRO A 81 0.30 -0.82 9.08
C PRO A 81 -1.07 -1.45 9.28
N VAL A 82 -1.22 -2.68 8.82
CA VAL A 82 -2.47 -3.43 8.95
C VAL A 82 -2.21 -4.77 9.62
N LEU A 83 -3.23 -5.29 10.26
CA LEU A 83 -3.18 -6.57 10.95
C LEU A 83 -4.17 -7.52 10.31
N ASN A 84 -3.78 -8.79 10.17
CA ASN A 84 -4.76 -9.83 9.88
C ASN A 84 -5.38 -10.32 11.19
N GLY A 85 -6.35 -11.26 11.10
CA GLY A 85 -7.02 -11.77 12.29
C GLY A 85 -6.07 -12.45 13.28
N GLU A 86 -5.05 -13.12 12.79
CA GLU A 86 -4.05 -13.78 13.62
C GLU A 86 -3.20 -12.76 14.39
N ASP A 87 -2.75 -11.71 13.73
CA ASP A 87 -2.02 -10.61 14.36
C ASP A 87 -2.86 -9.93 15.44
N LEU A 88 -4.13 -9.69 15.13
CA LEU A 88 -5.07 -9.08 16.07
C LEU A 88 -5.26 -9.96 17.31
N ALA A 89 -5.42 -11.25 17.12
CA ALA A 89 -5.59 -12.19 18.24
C ALA A 89 -4.38 -12.17 19.17
N LYS A 90 -3.17 -12.12 18.62
CA LYS A 90 -1.94 -12.00 19.42
C LYS A 90 -1.87 -10.69 20.18
N GLY A 91 -2.28 -9.59 19.55
CA GLY A 91 -2.29 -8.28 20.19
C GLY A 91 -3.29 -8.17 21.33
N ILE A 92 -4.46 -8.78 21.18
CA ILE A 92 -5.50 -8.78 22.20
C ILE A 92 -5.05 -9.50 23.48
N GLY A 93 -4.15 -10.47 23.37
CA GLY A 93 -3.66 -11.23 24.51
C GLY A 93 -3.03 -10.40 25.63
N GLY A 94 -2.61 -9.15 25.36
CA GLY A 94 -2.02 -8.24 26.35
C GLY A 94 -2.99 -7.20 26.92
N ILE A 95 -4.25 -7.21 26.52
CA ILE A 95 -5.21 -6.15 26.85
C ILE A 95 -5.54 -6.10 28.36
N ASP A 96 -5.59 -7.23 29.03
CA ASP A 96 -5.93 -7.25 30.47
C ASP A 96 -4.96 -6.43 31.31
N ASP A 97 -3.67 -6.49 31.02
CA ASP A 97 -2.67 -5.71 31.72
C ASP A 97 -2.84 -4.21 31.44
N ILE A 98 -3.21 -3.86 30.22
CA ILE A 98 -3.48 -2.46 29.84
C ILE A 98 -4.68 -1.93 30.59
N VAL A 99 -5.76 -2.70 30.63
CA VAL A 99 -6.98 -2.32 31.37
C VAL A 99 -6.67 -2.06 32.82
N LYS A 100 -5.93 -2.95 33.49
CA LYS A 100 -5.54 -2.80 34.90
C LYS A 100 -4.70 -1.55 35.14
N ARG A 101 -3.78 -1.25 34.19
CA ARG A 101 -2.86 -0.12 34.35
C ARG A 101 -3.56 1.23 34.18
N TYR A 102 -4.55 1.33 33.31
CA TYR A 102 -5.18 2.60 32.94
C TYR A 102 -6.61 2.79 33.48
N THR A 103 -7.12 1.85 34.17
CA THR A 103 -8.44 1.94 34.83
C THR A 103 -8.33 1.76 36.35
#